data_518aa469e9295288df48ebe5d37a9d81
#
_entry.id   518aa469e9295288df48ebe5d37a9d81
#
_cell.length_a   1.000
_cell.length_b   1.000
_cell.length_c   1.000
_cell.angle_alpha   90.00
_cell.angle_beta   90.00
_cell.angle_gamma   90.00
#
_symmetry.space_group_name_H-M   'P 1'
#
loop_
_entity.id
_entity.type
_entity.pdbx_description
1 polymer ?
#
loop_
_entity_poly.entity_id
_entity_poly.type
_entity_poly.pdbx_seq_one_letter_code
_entity_poly.pdbx_strand_id
1 'polypeptide(L)'
;MAGKKIPPLDLMFFLTETSQSPKHVGAVQIFKLPPKAGKTYMRNLVAALKEAPVVAPFNQRPHFPRTGYPEWQVDKHLDIDYHLQPVPGQGARNWRRHRRQGQRCRTQCY
;
A
#
# COMPACT_ATOMS: atom_id res chain seq x y z
N MET A 1 21.02 -14.82 0.43
CA MET A 1 21.32 -13.51 -0.18
C MET A 1 21.16 -12.46 0.89
N ALA A 2 22.17 -11.66 1.13
CA ALA A 2 22.07 -10.55 2.07
C ALA A 2 21.05 -9.52 1.54
N GLY A 3 20.09 -9.15 2.36
CA GLY A 3 19.13 -8.10 2.03
C GLY A 3 19.82 -6.73 1.92
N LYS A 4 19.19 -5.80 1.24
CA LYS A 4 19.65 -4.41 1.20
C LYS A 4 19.42 -3.76 2.56
N LYS A 5 20.45 -3.19 3.18
CA LYS A 5 20.31 -2.47 4.46
C LYS A 5 19.28 -1.35 4.35
N ILE A 6 18.45 -1.22 5.39
CA ILE A 6 17.47 -0.14 5.46
C ILE A 6 18.22 1.17 5.72
N PRO A 7 18.03 2.22 4.89
CA PRO A 7 18.64 3.53 5.16
C PRO A 7 18.20 4.08 6.52
N PRO A 8 19.08 4.83 7.23
CA PRO A 8 18.75 5.39 8.54
C PRO A 8 17.48 6.24 8.57
N LEU A 9 17.23 6.98 7.48
CA LEU A 9 16.00 7.80 7.35
C LEU A 9 14.76 6.95 7.30
N ASP A 10 14.75 5.87 6.52
CA ASP A 10 13.63 4.94 6.43
C ASP A 10 13.44 4.21 7.77
N LEU A 11 14.54 3.84 8.42
CA LEU A 11 14.51 3.19 9.72
C LEU A 11 13.85 4.07 10.80
N MET A 12 14.04 5.39 10.74
CA MET A 12 13.39 6.33 11.66
C MET A 12 11.86 6.27 11.59
N PHE A 13 11.28 6.03 10.41
CA PHE A 13 9.83 5.85 10.29
C PHE A 13 9.35 4.63 11.09
N PHE A 14 10.05 3.51 11.04
CA PHE A 14 9.71 2.31 11.81
C PHE A 14 9.92 2.50 13.31
N LEU A 15 11.01 3.14 13.71
CA LEU A 15 11.34 3.34 15.13
C LEU A 15 10.43 4.38 15.83
N THR A 16 9.90 5.34 15.07
CA THR A 16 9.03 6.38 15.61
C THR A 16 7.54 6.08 15.43
N GLU A 17 7.21 4.99 14.74
CA GLU A 17 5.82 4.55 14.57
C GLU A 17 5.28 3.98 15.87
N THR A 18 4.07 4.42 16.23
CA THR A 18 3.33 3.91 17.37
C THR A 18 1.87 3.68 16.98
N SER A 19 1.14 2.89 17.76
CA SER A 19 -0.30 2.68 17.55
C SER A 19 -1.11 3.98 17.56
N GLN A 20 -0.62 5.00 18.25
CA GLN A 20 -1.26 6.33 18.35
C GLN A 20 -0.75 7.31 17.28
N SER A 21 0.42 7.06 16.72
CA SER A 21 1.07 7.92 15.71
C SER A 21 1.63 7.07 14.58
N PRO A 22 0.78 6.53 13.70
CA PRO A 22 1.24 5.78 12.54
C PRO A 22 2.02 6.69 11.58
N LYS A 23 3.17 6.22 11.12
CA LYS A 23 4.05 6.94 10.21
C LYS A 23 3.91 6.38 8.80
N HIS A 24 3.04 6.99 8.00
CA HIS A 24 2.90 6.64 6.59
C HIS A 24 2.69 7.89 5.75
N VAL A 25 3.04 7.80 4.49
CA VAL A 25 2.85 8.85 3.50
C VAL A 25 1.75 8.42 2.55
N GLY A 26 0.76 9.28 2.36
CA GLY A 26 -0.33 9.07 1.41
C GLY A 26 -0.31 10.11 0.31
N ALA A 27 -0.71 9.73 -0.89
CA ALA A 27 -0.90 10.62 -2.01
C ALA A 27 -2.25 10.37 -2.68
N VAL A 28 -2.88 11.42 -3.18
CA VAL A 28 -4.09 11.33 -4.00
C VAL A 28 -3.76 11.81 -5.39
N GLN A 29 -4.04 10.96 -6.37
CA GLN A 29 -3.88 11.29 -7.78
C GLN A 29 -5.24 11.25 -8.46
N ILE A 30 -5.57 12.30 -9.20
CA ILE A 30 -6.83 12.42 -9.91
C ILE A 30 -6.55 12.36 -11.41
N PHE A 31 -7.13 11.37 -12.08
CA PHE A 31 -6.98 11.17 -13.51
C PHE A 31 -8.32 11.37 -14.22
N LYS A 32 -8.25 11.98 -15.40
CA LYS A 32 -9.39 12.03 -16.32
C LYS A 32 -9.43 10.74 -17.14
N LEU A 33 -10.60 10.11 -17.20
CA LEU A 33 -10.78 8.94 -18.05
C LEU A 33 -10.56 9.28 -19.54
N PRO A 34 -9.99 8.34 -20.33
CA PRO A 34 -9.89 8.50 -21.77
C PRO A 34 -11.27 8.74 -22.41
N PRO A 35 -11.36 9.52 -23.50
CA PRO A 35 -12.65 9.89 -24.13
C PRO A 35 -13.49 8.67 -24.55
N LYS A 36 -12.86 7.53 -24.85
CA LYS A 36 -13.52 6.29 -25.27
C LYS A 36 -13.58 5.24 -24.16
N ALA A 37 -13.37 5.61 -22.90
CA ALA A 37 -13.45 4.69 -21.78
C ALA A 37 -14.88 4.18 -21.57
N GLY A 38 -15.08 2.89 -21.77
CA GLY A 38 -16.36 2.22 -21.48
C GLY A 38 -16.55 1.98 -19.97
N LYS A 39 -17.74 1.48 -19.62
CA LYS A 39 -18.10 1.17 -18.21
C LYS A 39 -17.18 0.15 -17.54
N THR A 40 -16.50 -0.69 -18.33
CA THR A 40 -15.60 -1.74 -17.84
C THR A 40 -14.14 -1.31 -17.75
N TYR A 41 -13.82 -0.08 -18.18
CA TYR A 41 -12.42 0.41 -18.24
C TYR A 41 -11.67 0.25 -16.91
N MET A 42 -12.26 0.74 -15.82
CA MET A 42 -11.63 0.65 -14.49
C MET A 42 -11.45 -0.78 -14.01
N ARG A 43 -12.42 -1.65 -14.29
CA ARG A 43 -12.30 -3.07 -13.93
C ARG A 43 -11.16 -3.76 -14.70
N ASN A 44 -11.05 -3.49 -15.98
CA ASN A 44 -9.98 -4.03 -16.82
C ASN A 44 -8.60 -3.49 -16.40
N LEU A 45 -8.53 -2.20 -16.05
CA LEU A 45 -7.30 -1.58 -15.54
C LEU A 45 -6.86 -2.23 -14.23
N VAL A 46 -7.77 -2.42 -13.29
CA VAL A 46 -7.47 -3.08 -12.01
C VAL A 46 -7.02 -4.52 -12.23
N ALA A 47 -7.68 -5.26 -13.12
CA ALA A 47 -7.27 -6.63 -13.47
C ALA A 47 -5.84 -6.65 -14.05
N ALA A 48 -5.53 -5.76 -14.98
CA ALA A 48 -4.19 -5.66 -15.55
C ALA A 48 -3.12 -5.28 -14.49
N LEU A 49 -3.45 -4.40 -13.55
CA LEU A 49 -2.55 -4.04 -12.45
C LEU A 49 -2.29 -5.21 -11.49
N LYS A 50 -3.30 -6.06 -11.26
CA LYS A 50 -3.14 -7.26 -10.42
C LYS A 50 -2.27 -8.33 -11.05
N GLU A 51 -2.30 -8.44 -12.37
CA GLU A 51 -1.47 -9.38 -13.13
C GLU A 51 -0.04 -8.87 -13.38
N ALA A 52 0.19 -7.55 -13.22
CA ALA A 52 1.49 -6.96 -13.41
C ALA A 52 2.50 -7.44 -12.35
N PRO A 53 3.75 -7.75 -12.73
CA PRO A 53 4.76 -8.16 -11.77
C PRO A 53 5.09 -7.02 -10.80
N VAL A 54 5.00 -7.30 -9.50
CA VAL A 54 5.41 -6.33 -8.48
C VAL A 54 6.93 -6.40 -8.31
N VAL A 55 7.59 -5.29 -8.54
CA VAL A 55 9.06 -5.18 -8.49
C VAL A 55 9.51 -4.32 -7.31
N ALA A 56 10.79 -4.45 -6.94
CA ALA A 56 11.37 -3.63 -5.88
C ALA A 56 11.19 -2.12 -6.17
N PRO A 57 10.91 -1.32 -5.14
CA PRO A 57 10.85 -1.64 -3.72
C PRO A 57 9.50 -2.19 -3.20
N PHE A 58 8.45 -2.25 -4.04
CA PHE A 58 7.08 -2.54 -3.63
C PHE A 58 6.83 -3.99 -3.20
N ASN A 59 7.72 -4.91 -3.57
CA ASN A 59 7.69 -6.31 -3.16
C ASN A 59 8.64 -6.62 -1.99
N GLN A 60 9.04 -5.60 -1.24
CA GLN A 60 9.97 -5.76 -0.13
C GLN A 60 9.29 -5.49 1.21
N ARG A 61 9.71 -6.23 2.23
CA ARG A 61 9.32 -6.02 3.62
C ARG A 61 10.54 -5.77 4.50
N PRO A 62 10.41 -4.99 5.57
CA PRO A 62 11.49 -4.83 6.54
C PRO A 62 11.71 -6.12 7.33
N HIS A 63 12.95 -6.50 7.53
CA HIS A 63 13.36 -7.58 8.39
C HIS A 63 14.25 -7.05 9.51
N PHE A 64 13.84 -7.31 10.75
CA PHE A 64 14.57 -6.92 11.95
C PHE A 64 15.19 -8.17 12.57
N PRO A 65 16.47 -8.46 12.28
CA PRO A 65 17.14 -9.62 12.86
C PRO A 65 17.36 -9.42 14.37
N ARG A 66 17.46 -10.52 15.13
CA ARG A 66 17.78 -10.44 16.57
C ARG A 66 19.15 -9.82 16.82
N THR A 67 20.08 -10.04 15.92
CA THR A 67 21.46 -9.48 15.95
C THR A 67 21.78 -8.94 14.55
N GLY A 68 22.30 -7.73 14.48
CA GLY A 68 22.68 -7.10 13.23
C GLY A 68 21.78 -5.90 12.86
N TYR A 69 22.00 -5.40 11.65
CA TYR A 69 21.33 -4.20 11.15
C TYR A 69 20.07 -4.59 10.34
N PRO A 70 18.95 -3.86 10.46
CA PRO A 70 17.74 -4.12 9.70
C PRO A 70 17.94 -4.03 8.18
N GLU A 71 17.26 -4.91 7.45
CA GLU A 71 17.42 -5.02 6.02
C GLU A 71 16.07 -5.22 5.29
N TRP A 72 16.03 -4.82 4.02
CA TRP A 72 14.91 -5.10 3.12
C TRP A 72 15.01 -6.51 2.59
N GLN A 73 13.96 -7.30 2.74
CA GLN A 73 13.84 -8.63 2.18
C GLN A 73 12.68 -8.70 1.20
N VAL A 74 12.82 -9.49 0.15
CA VAL A 74 11.72 -9.74 -0.80
C VAL A 74 10.62 -10.52 -0.09
N ASP A 75 9.41 -10.01 -0.17
CA ASP A 75 8.22 -10.71 0.31
C ASP A 75 7.74 -11.71 -0.74
N LYS A 76 7.89 -12.99 -0.44
CA LYS A 76 7.46 -14.10 -1.31
C LYS A 76 5.96 -14.36 -1.23
N HIS A 77 5.28 -13.78 -0.27
CA HIS A 77 3.85 -13.98 0.01
C HIS A 77 3.06 -12.68 -0.11
N LEU A 78 3.55 -11.77 -0.97
CA LEU A 78 2.86 -10.50 -1.22
C LEU A 78 1.44 -10.75 -1.72
N ASP A 79 0.45 -10.29 -0.96
CA ASP A 79 -0.95 -10.33 -1.34
C ASP A 79 -1.33 -9.04 -2.08
N ILE A 80 -1.40 -9.11 -3.40
CA ILE A 80 -1.75 -7.96 -4.23
C ILE A 80 -3.20 -7.51 -4.01
N ASP A 81 -4.11 -8.39 -3.65
CA ASP A 81 -5.50 -8.05 -3.38
C ASP A 81 -5.65 -7.23 -2.11
N TYR A 82 -4.78 -7.44 -1.14
CA TYR A 82 -4.71 -6.61 0.05
C TYR A 82 -4.19 -5.20 -0.25
N HIS A 83 -3.19 -5.08 -1.11
CA HIS A 83 -2.56 -3.79 -1.45
C HIS A 83 -3.34 -3.00 -2.49
N LEU A 84 -4.02 -3.66 -3.42
CA LEU A 84 -4.79 -3.03 -4.49
C LEU A 84 -6.29 -3.27 -4.29
N GLN A 85 -6.94 -2.37 -3.58
CA GLN A 85 -8.35 -2.46 -3.29
C GLN A 85 -9.15 -1.47 -4.13
N PRO A 86 -9.86 -1.92 -5.18
CA PRO A 86 -10.76 -1.06 -5.93
C PRO A 86 -11.97 -0.74 -5.06
N VAL A 87 -12.15 0.54 -4.77
CA VAL A 87 -13.38 0.99 -4.11
C VAL A 87 -14.41 1.26 -5.18
N PRO A 88 -15.56 0.55 -5.20
CA PRO A 88 -16.63 0.80 -6.17
C PRO A 88 -17.08 2.26 -6.02
N GLY A 89 -16.83 3.06 -7.05
CA GLY A 89 -17.18 4.47 -7.08
C GLY A 89 -18.69 4.66 -7.21
N GLN A 90 -19.32 4.99 -6.14
CA GLN A 90 -20.48 5.85 -6.21
C GLN A 90 -19.96 7.23 -5.85
N GLY A 91 -19.65 8.03 -6.86
CA GLY A 91 -19.25 9.43 -6.82
C GLY A 91 -19.02 10.08 -5.46
N ALA A 92 -18.62 11.32 -5.40
CA ALA A 92 -18.26 12.12 -4.22
C ALA A 92 -19.15 12.01 -2.96
N ARG A 93 -20.26 11.27 -3.02
CA ARG A 93 -21.17 11.02 -1.90
C ARG A 93 -20.68 9.96 -0.91
N ASN A 94 -19.80 9.05 -1.29
CA ASN A 94 -19.30 7.97 -0.42
C ASN A 94 -18.02 8.29 0.36
N TRP A 95 -17.29 9.28 -0.04
CA TRP A 95 -16.07 9.68 0.64
C TRP A 95 -16.33 10.09 2.11
N ARG A 96 -17.49 10.66 2.41
CA ARG A 96 -17.90 11.00 3.80
C ARG A 96 -18.16 9.76 4.66
N ARG A 97 -18.59 8.65 4.05
CA ARG A 97 -18.85 7.38 4.75
C ARG A 97 -17.54 6.64 5.05
N HIS A 98 -16.56 6.69 4.14
CA HIS A 98 -15.25 6.07 4.32
C HIS A 98 -14.40 6.76 5.39
N ARG A 99 -14.58 8.05 5.64
CA ARG A 99 -13.93 8.74 6.75
C ARG A 99 -14.32 8.11 8.11
N ARG A 100 -15.53 7.57 8.26
CA ARG A 100 -15.98 6.88 9.49
C ARG A 100 -15.50 5.41 9.54
N GLN A 101 -15.30 4.77 8.41
CA GLN A 101 -14.78 3.39 8.35
C GLN A 101 -13.25 3.34 8.44
N GLY A 102 -12.54 4.33 7.96
CA GLY A 102 -11.08 4.44 8.12
C GLY A 102 -10.63 4.50 9.59
N GLN A 103 -11.53 4.86 10.52
CA GLN A 103 -11.28 4.76 11.96
C GLN A 103 -11.40 3.32 12.49
N ARG A 104 -12.08 2.41 11.78
CA ARG A 104 -12.20 0.99 12.19
C ARG A 104 -11.07 0.11 11.63
N CYS A 105 -10.42 0.49 10.53
CA CYS A 105 -9.23 -0.22 10.01
C CYS A 105 -8.00 -0.08 10.90
N ARG A 106 -7.99 0.85 11.86
CA ARG A 106 -6.86 1.03 12.79
C ARG A 106 -6.64 -0.14 13.76
N THR A 107 -7.58 -1.06 13.88
CA THR A 107 -7.50 -2.18 14.85
C THR A 107 -7.13 -3.52 14.22
N GLN A 108 -6.91 -3.60 12.91
CA GLN A 108 -6.63 -4.88 12.23
C GLN A 108 -5.30 -4.92 11.48
N CYS A 109 -4.45 -3.90 11.62
CA CYS A 109 -3.13 -3.86 10.96
C CYS A 109 -1.97 -4.20 11.92
N TYR A 110 -2.20 -5.08 12.90
CA TYR A 110 -1.15 -5.68 13.72
C TYR A 110 -1.40 -7.17 13.88
#